data_8012e42676f608e74125a53efcd75ebe
#
_entry.id   8012e42676f608e74125a53efcd75ebe
#
_cell.length_a   1.000
_cell.length_b   1.000
_cell.length_c   1.000
_cell.angle_alpha   90.00
_cell.angle_beta   90.00
_cell.angle_gamma   90.00
#
_symmetry.space_group_name_H-M   'P 1'
#
loop_
_entity.id
_entity.type
_entity.pdbx_description
1 polymer ?
#
loop_
_entity_poly.entity_id
_entity_poly.type
_entity_poly.pdbx_seq_one_letter_code
_entity_poly.pdbx_strand_id
1 'polypeptide(L)'
;MSRTIMLIPTGTSVGLTSVSLGVIRAMERKGVRLSVFKPIAQPRSGGDAPDQTTTIVRASSSTTTAAEPLKMSHVESLLSSNQKDVLMEEIIANYHANTQDAEVVLVEGLVPTRKHQFAQALNFEIAKTLNAEIVFVMSQGTDTPEQLNERIELTRNSFGGAKNTSITGVIVNKLNAPVDDQGRTRPDLSEIFDDSSKAKIVKIDPAQLQKGSTLPVLGAVPW
;
A
#
# COMPACT_ATOMS: atom_id res chain seq x y z
N MET A 1 -23.63 1.65 -5.19
CA MET A 1 -22.27 2.03 -5.60
C MET A 1 -21.29 1.39 -4.63
N SER A 2 -20.26 0.71 -5.10
CA SER A 2 -19.20 0.18 -4.27
C SER A 2 -18.32 1.30 -3.72
N ARG A 3 -17.82 1.14 -2.50
CA ARG A 3 -16.81 2.02 -1.91
C ARG A 3 -15.43 1.56 -2.36
N THR A 4 -14.64 2.43 -2.96
CA THR A 4 -13.29 2.12 -3.40
C THR A 4 -12.27 2.68 -2.43
N ILE A 5 -11.41 1.83 -1.87
CA ILE A 5 -10.34 2.22 -0.95
C ILE A 5 -9.01 1.80 -1.57
N MET A 6 -8.11 2.76 -1.75
CA MET A 6 -6.79 2.48 -2.31
C MET A 6 -5.70 2.58 -1.25
N LEU A 7 -5.00 1.48 -1.01
CA LEU A 7 -3.81 1.44 -0.16
C LEU A 7 -2.59 1.87 -0.97
N ILE A 8 -2.00 3.00 -0.61
CA ILE A 8 -0.85 3.57 -1.30
C ILE A 8 0.39 3.48 -0.41
N PRO A 9 1.42 2.71 -0.83
CA PRO A 9 2.65 2.61 -0.06
C PRO A 9 3.48 3.89 -0.21
N THR A 10 4.04 4.37 0.90
CA THR A 10 4.87 5.58 0.92
C THR A 10 6.34 5.30 0.61
N GLY A 11 6.70 4.05 0.44
CA GLY A 11 8.07 3.62 0.14
C GLY A 11 8.17 2.12 -0.07
N THR A 12 9.41 1.64 -0.26
CA THR A 12 9.71 0.21 -0.35
C THR A 12 9.61 -0.45 1.03
N SER A 13 9.34 -1.75 1.03
CA SER A 13 9.37 -2.58 2.25
C SER A 13 8.42 -2.14 3.39
N VAL A 14 7.42 -1.31 3.12
CA VAL A 14 6.43 -0.88 4.11
C VAL A 14 5.48 -2.02 4.55
N GLY A 15 5.53 -3.17 3.88
CA GLY A 15 4.67 -4.32 4.18
C GLY A 15 3.25 -4.18 3.61
N LEU A 16 3.11 -3.53 2.45
CA LEU A 16 1.82 -3.29 1.80
C LEU A 16 0.97 -4.56 1.69
N THR A 17 1.51 -5.66 1.14
CA THR A 17 0.80 -6.93 1.02
C THR A 17 0.28 -7.46 2.36
N SER A 18 1.08 -7.36 3.44
CA SER A 18 0.66 -7.80 4.78
C SER A 18 -0.50 -6.95 5.31
N VAL A 19 -0.43 -5.63 5.11
CA VAL A 19 -1.52 -4.71 5.48
C VAL A 19 -2.76 -4.99 4.65
N SER A 20 -2.62 -5.17 3.33
CA SER A 20 -3.74 -5.51 2.42
C SER A 20 -4.45 -6.78 2.90
N LEU A 21 -3.70 -7.85 3.18
CA LEU A 21 -4.25 -9.11 3.69
C LEU A 21 -4.93 -8.95 5.05
N GLY A 22 -4.36 -8.14 5.95
CA GLY A 22 -4.96 -7.82 7.24
C GLY A 22 -6.31 -7.11 7.11
N VAL A 23 -6.40 -6.12 6.22
CA VAL A 23 -7.62 -5.38 5.92
C VAL A 23 -8.66 -6.31 5.27
N ILE A 24 -8.26 -7.15 4.29
CA ILE A 24 -9.13 -8.14 3.67
C ILE A 24 -9.75 -9.04 4.74
N ARG A 25 -8.93 -9.64 5.61
CA ARG A 25 -9.41 -10.52 6.68
C ARG A 25 -10.33 -9.83 7.67
N ALA A 26 -10.05 -8.57 8.00
CA ALA A 26 -10.92 -7.81 8.89
C ALA A 26 -12.30 -7.54 8.27
N MET A 27 -12.36 -7.25 6.97
CA MET A 27 -13.61 -7.02 6.24
C MET A 27 -14.39 -8.34 6.04
N GLU A 28 -13.72 -9.43 5.67
CA GLU A 28 -14.35 -10.76 5.54
C GLU A 28 -15.02 -11.20 6.85
N ARG A 29 -14.36 -11.00 7.99
CA ARG A 29 -14.94 -11.31 9.31
C ARG A 29 -16.20 -10.51 9.63
N LYS A 30 -16.38 -9.36 8.99
CA LYS A 30 -17.60 -8.53 9.12
C LYS A 30 -18.65 -8.87 8.06
N GLY A 31 -18.40 -9.86 7.21
CA GLY A 31 -19.32 -10.26 6.14
C GLY A 31 -19.43 -9.29 4.98
N VAL A 32 -18.46 -8.38 4.82
CA VAL A 32 -18.42 -7.42 3.70
C VAL A 32 -18.08 -8.14 2.40
N ARG A 33 -18.89 -7.94 1.35
CA ARG A 33 -18.55 -8.43 0.01
C ARG A 33 -17.41 -7.58 -0.57
N LEU A 34 -16.23 -8.19 -0.64
CA LEU A 34 -14.99 -7.52 -0.99
C LEU A 34 -14.44 -8.03 -2.32
N SER A 35 -14.00 -7.12 -3.18
CA SER A 35 -13.11 -7.39 -4.30
C SER A 35 -11.74 -6.77 -4.04
N VAL A 36 -10.70 -7.48 -4.44
CA VAL A 36 -9.32 -6.95 -4.44
C VAL A 36 -8.92 -6.62 -5.85
N PHE A 37 -8.50 -5.41 -6.07
CA PHE A 37 -8.04 -4.93 -7.37
C PHE A 37 -6.60 -4.44 -7.27
N LYS A 38 -5.69 -5.14 -7.94
CA LYS A 38 -4.33 -4.69 -8.15
C LYS A 38 -4.18 -4.27 -9.60
N PRO A 39 -4.08 -2.97 -9.90
CA PRO A 39 -4.05 -2.48 -11.29
C PRO A 39 -2.88 -3.05 -12.08
N ILE A 40 -1.71 -3.14 -11.47
CA ILE A 40 -0.45 -3.48 -12.14
C ILE A 40 0.36 -4.43 -11.26
N ALA A 41 0.83 -5.52 -11.84
CA ALA A 41 1.67 -6.51 -11.17
C ALA A 41 3.07 -5.93 -10.85
N GLN A 42 3.56 -6.22 -9.65
CA GLN A 42 4.95 -5.92 -9.26
C GLN A 42 5.59 -7.16 -8.62
N PRO A 43 5.90 -8.20 -9.41
CA PRO A 43 6.49 -9.42 -8.89
C PRO A 43 7.89 -9.16 -8.32
N ARG A 44 8.20 -9.75 -7.17
CA ARG A 44 9.51 -9.59 -6.49
C ARG A 44 10.67 -10.16 -7.31
N SER A 45 10.41 -11.23 -8.05
CA SER A 45 11.40 -11.88 -8.93
C SER A 45 11.66 -11.10 -10.21
N GLY A 46 10.90 -10.04 -10.47
CA GLY A 46 10.92 -9.31 -11.74
C GLY A 46 10.24 -10.06 -12.89
N GLY A 47 10.21 -9.46 -14.06
CA GLY A 47 9.55 -10.03 -15.25
C GLY A 47 8.03 -10.14 -15.12
N ASP A 48 7.47 -11.13 -15.79
CA ASP A 48 6.02 -11.40 -15.87
C ASP A 48 5.57 -12.53 -14.92
N ALA A 49 6.27 -12.70 -13.79
CA ALA A 49 5.85 -13.66 -12.77
C ALA A 49 4.49 -13.27 -12.16
N PRO A 50 3.71 -14.24 -11.62
CA PRO A 50 2.44 -13.94 -10.97
C PRO A 50 2.60 -12.95 -9.81
N ASP A 51 1.62 -12.06 -9.67
CA ASP A 51 1.60 -11.11 -8.55
C ASP A 51 1.35 -11.82 -7.22
N GLN A 52 2.16 -11.48 -6.21
CA GLN A 52 2.12 -12.16 -4.92
C GLN A 52 0.80 -11.94 -4.19
N THR A 53 0.31 -10.70 -4.10
CA THR A 53 -0.92 -10.37 -3.37
C THR A 53 -2.11 -11.07 -4.01
N THR A 54 -2.26 -10.97 -5.33
CA THR A 54 -3.33 -11.62 -6.09
C THR A 54 -3.31 -13.14 -5.91
N THR A 55 -2.12 -13.75 -5.97
CA THR A 55 -1.95 -15.19 -5.77
C THR A 55 -2.37 -15.62 -4.37
N ILE A 56 -1.95 -14.90 -3.32
CA ILE A 56 -2.30 -15.22 -1.94
C ILE A 56 -3.81 -15.06 -1.70
N VAL A 57 -4.42 -13.97 -2.18
CA VAL A 57 -5.86 -13.74 -2.02
C VAL A 57 -6.65 -14.86 -2.65
N ARG A 58 -6.35 -15.23 -3.90
CA ARG A 58 -7.03 -16.33 -4.61
C ARG A 58 -6.88 -17.69 -3.91
N ALA A 59 -5.72 -17.93 -3.30
CA ALA A 59 -5.46 -19.19 -2.59
C ALA A 59 -6.06 -19.24 -1.19
N SER A 60 -6.30 -18.10 -0.54
CA SER A 60 -6.65 -18.02 0.87
C SER A 60 -8.08 -17.53 1.16
N SER A 61 -8.79 -17.02 0.17
CA SER A 61 -10.16 -16.54 0.30
C SER A 61 -11.09 -17.30 -0.66
N SER A 62 -12.22 -17.72 -0.15
CA SER A 62 -13.31 -18.30 -0.95
C SER A 62 -14.39 -17.28 -1.33
N THR A 63 -14.37 -16.12 -0.69
CA THR A 63 -15.40 -15.09 -0.81
C THR A 63 -14.91 -13.81 -1.47
N THR A 64 -13.60 -13.56 -1.41
CA THR A 64 -12.98 -12.37 -2.00
C THR A 64 -12.45 -12.67 -3.39
N THR A 65 -12.88 -11.90 -4.38
CA THR A 65 -12.37 -11.98 -5.76
C THR A 65 -11.12 -11.11 -5.92
N ALA A 66 -10.22 -11.54 -6.79
CA ALA A 66 -9.03 -10.77 -7.17
C ALA A 66 -8.83 -10.84 -8.68
N ALA A 67 -8.86 -9.67 -9.34
CA ALA A 67 -8.60 -9.55 -10.77
C ALA A 67 -7.14 -9.84 -11.11
N GLU A 68 -6.87 -10.29 -12.35
CA GLU A 68 -5.51 -10.39 -12.86
C GLU A 68 -4.96 -8.97 -13.14
N PRO A 69 -3.82 -8.58 -12.55
CA PRO A 69 -3.25 -7.26 -12.79
C PRO A 69 -2.58 -7.18 -14.16
N LEU A 70 -2.48 -5.96 -14.71
CA LEU A 70 -1.72 -5.70 -15.92
C LEU A 70 -0.24 -6.01 -15.68
N LYS A 71 0.42 -6.59 -16.69
CA LYS A 71 1.86 -6.89 -16.61
C LYS A 71 2.69 -5.61 -16.61
N MET A 72 3.73 -5.55 -15.80
CA MET A 72 4.61 -4.37 -15.73
C MET A 72 5.26 -4.07 -17.08
N SER A 73 5.67 -5.09 -17.84
CA SER A 73 6.27 -4.91 -19.17
C SER A 73 5.32 -4.20 -20.15
N HIS A 74 4.03 -4.51 -20.11
CA HIS A 74 3.00 -3.85 -20.92
C HIS A 74 2.83 -2.37 -20.50
N VAL A 75 2.77 -2.11 -19.18
CA VAL A 75 2.68 -0.75 -18.65
C VAL A 75 3.89 0.10 -19.04
N GLU A 76 5.10 -0.43 -18.88
CA GLU A 76 6.33 0.25 -19.29
C GLU A 76 6.33 0.58 -20.81
N SER A 77 5.80 -0.32 -21.66
CA SER A 77 5.65 -0.11 -23.09
C SER A 77 4.68 1.04 -23.41
N LEU A 78 3.50 1.07 -22.77
CA LEU A 78 2.52 2.13 -22.96
C LEU A 78 3.06 3.49 -22.49
N LEU A 79 3.70 3.54 -21.33
CA LEU A 79 4.28 4.78 -20.79
C LEU A 79 5.42 5.31 -21.66
N SER A 80 6.29 4.44 -22.17
CA SER A 80 7.40 4.82 -23.05
C SER A 80 6.91 5.33 -24.42
N SER A 81 5.75 4.85 -24.87
CA SER A 81 5.09 5.28 -26.11
C SER A 81 4.14 6.47 -25.92
N ASN A 82 4.16 7.12 -24.74
CA ASN A 82 3.28 8.24 -24.37
C ASN A 82 1.77 7.90 -24.48
N GLN A 83 1.41 6.62 -24.26
CA GLN A 83 0.03 6.11 -24.33
C GLN A 83 -0.57 5.94 -22.92
N LYS A 84 -0.40 6.92 -22.07
CA LYS A 84 -0.90 6.88 -20.69
C LYS A 84 -2.43 6.81 -20.63
N ASP A 85 -3.11 7.48 -21.55
CA ASP A 85 -4.59 7.46 -21.61
C ASP A 85 -5.10 6.05 -21.90
N VAL A 86 -4.46 5.32 -22.81
CA VAL A 86 -4.78 3.91 -23.10
C VAL A 86 -4.58 3.04 -21.86
N LEU A 87 -3.47 3.24 -21.13
CA LEU A 87 -3.24 2.54 -19.88
C LEU A 87 -4.37 2.79 -18.85
N MET A 88 -4.81 4.03 -18.72
CA MET A 88 -5.90 4.37 -17.79
C MET A 88 -7.23 3.76 -18.23
N GLU A 89 -7.54 3.72 -19.52
CA GLU A 89 -8.72 3.05 -20.07
C GLU A 89 -8.70 1.55 -19.77
N GLU A 90 -7.56 0.87 -19.96
CA GLU A 90 -7.41 -0.55 -19.65
C GLU A 90 -7.59 -0.82 -18.14
N ILE A 91 -7.05 0.03 -17.27
CA ILE A 91 -7.23 -0.07 -15.82
C ILE A 91 -8.71 0.07 -15.44
N ILE A 92 -9.41 1.06 -16.01
CA ILE A 92 -10.84 1.29 -15.75
C ILE A 92 -11.67 0.10 -16.24
N ALA A 93 -11.42 -0.39 -17.46
CA ALA A 93 -12.13 -1.52 -18.02
C ALA A 93 -11.94 -2.78 -17.14
N ASN A 94 -10.70 -3.06 -16.74
CA ASN A 94 -10.40 -4.20 -15.86
C ASN A 94 -11.03 -4.04 -14.46
N TYR A 95 -11.04 -2.83 -13.90
CA TYR A 95 -11.70 -2.52 -12.65
C TYR A 95 -13.20 -2.84 -12.73
N HIS A 96 -13.91 -2.28 -13.71
CA HIS A 96 -15.35 -2.49 -13.85
C HIS A 96 -15.73 -3.95 -14.13
N ALA A 97 -14.93 -4.66 -14.94
CA ALA A 97 -15.20 -6.06 -15.25
C ALA A 97 -15.12 -6.98 -14.01
N ASN A 98 -14.35 -6.60 -12.99
CA ASN A 98 -14.03 -7.51 -11.88
C ASN A 98 -14.59 -7.07 -10.52
N THR A 99 -15.32 -5.95 -10.43
CA THR A 99 -15.75 -5.39 -9.14
C THR A 99 -17.25 -5.15 -9.00
N GLN A 100 -18.06 -5.63 -9.96
CA GLN A 100 -19.50 -5.32 -10.06
C GLN A 100 -20.32 -5.69 -8.82
N ASP A 101 -20.01 -6.83 -8.18
CA ASP A 101 -20.78 -7.36 -7.05
C ASP A 101 -20.23 -6.99 -5.67
N ALA A 102 -19.15 -6.20 -5.63
CA ALA A 102 -18.51 -5.82 -4.39
C ALA A 102 -19.19 -4.63 -3.70
N GLU A 103 -19.32 -4.68 -2.39
CA GLU A 103 -19.67 -3.52 -1.55
C GLU A 103 -18.47 -2.61 -1.35
N VAL A 104 -17.29 -3.23 -1.21
CA VAL A 104 -16.01 -2.55 -1.07
C VAL A 104 -15.02 -3.12 -2.07
N VAL A 105 -14.28 -2.24 -2.74
CA VAL A 105 -13.13 -2.61 -3.56
C VAL A 105 -11.87 -2.11 -2.89
N LEU A 106 -10.99 -3.04 -2.53
CA LEU A 106 -9.67 -2.71 -2.01
C LEU A 106 -8.67 -2.69 -3.15
N VAL A 107 -8.14 -1.51 -3.45
CA VAL A 107 -7.13 -1.31 -4.49
C VAL A 107 -5.74 -1.31 -3.87
N GLU A 108 -4.83 -2.16 -4.35
CA GLU A 108 -3.44 -2.15 -3.93
C GLU A 108 -2.59 -1.34 -4.91
N GLY A 109 -2.02 -0.24 -4.43
CA GLY A 109 -1.17 0.65 -5.22
C GLY A 109 0.20 0.08 -5.55
N LEU A 110 0.90 0.78 -6.44
CA LEU A 110 2.27 0.47 -6.85
C LEU A 110 3.27 0.91 -5.78
N VAL A 111 4.25 0.06 -5.52
CA VAL A 111 5.38 0.39 -4.65
C VAL A 111 6.38 1.26 -5.42
N PRO A 112 6.71 2.48 -4.95
CA PRO A 112 7.73 3.31 -5.59
C PRO A 112 9.10 2.66 -5.38
N THR A 113 9.79 2.40 -6.49
CA THR A 113 11.15 1.84 -6.50
C THR A 113 12.06 2.70 -7.35
N ARG A 114 13.37 2.50 -7.24
CA ARG A 114 14.33 3.19 -8.11
C ARG A 114 14.07 2.92 -9.60
N LYS A 115 13.59 1.73 -9.94
CA LYS A 115 13.23 1.34 -11.30
C LYS A 115 11.90 1.95 -11.76
N HIS A 116 10.92 2.06 -10.86
CA HIS A 116 9.57 2.52 -11.17
C HIS A 116 9.27 3.86 -10.47
N GLN A 117 9.99 4.90 -10.87
CA GLN A 117 9.83 6.26 -10.31
C GLN A 117 8.45 6.86 -10.63
N PHE A 118 7.82 6.40 -11.71
CA PHE A 118 6.47 6.80 -12.10
C PHE A 118 5.36 6.30 -11.15
N ALA A 119 5.67 5.35 -10.26
CA ALA A 119 4.67 4.68 -9.43
C ALA A 119 3.84 5.64 -8.58
N GLN A 120 4.47 6.67 -8.00
CA GLN A 120 3.76 7.64 -7.17
C GLN A 120 2.75 8.47 -7.96
N ALA A 121 3.18 9.01 -9.11
CA ALA A 121 2.30 9.78 -9.98
C ALA A 121 1.16 8.92 -10.54
N LEU A 122 1.47 7.68 -10.92
CA LEU A 122 0.47 6.75 -11.44
C LEU A 122 -0.53 6.33 -10.35
N ASN A 123 -0.09 6.10 -9.11
CA ASN A 123 -0.98 5.86 -7.98
C ASN A 123 -1.97 7.00 -7.78
N PHE A 124 -1.50 8.24 -7.87
CA PHE A 124 -2.37 9.42 -7.72
C PHE A 124 -3.43 9.47 -8.81
N GLU A 125 -3.05 9.20 -10.06
CA GLU A 125 -3.98 9.20 -11.20
C GLU A 125 -4.99 8.05 -11.11
N ILE A 126 -4.53 6.85 -10.75
CA ILE A 126 -5.42 5.71 -10.54
C ILE A 126 -6.43 6.03 -9.43
N ALA A 127 -5.98 6.56 -8.28
CA ALA A 127 -6.86 6.93 -7.19
C ALA A 127 -7.93 7.95 -7.62
N LYS A 128 -7.51 8.97 -8.37
CA LYS A 128 -8.42 10.00 -8.90
C LYS A 128 -9.43 9.42 -9.91
N THR A 129 -8.95 8.59 -10.83
CA THR A 129 -9.78 8.00 -11.89
C THR A 129 -10.81 7.02 -11.34
N LEU A 130 -10.44 6.23 -10.34
CA LEU A 130 -11.35 5.30 -9.67
C LEU A 130 -12.18 5.95 -8.56
N ASN A 131 -12.06 7.27 -8.35
CA ASN A 131 -12.68 8.01 -7.25
C ASN A 131 -12.46 7.29 -5.89
N ALA A 132 -11.22 6.85 -5.67
CA ALA A 132 -10.87 6.05 -4.50
C ALA A 132 -10.55 6.91 -3.28
N GLU A 133 -10.97 6.45 -2.12
CA GLU A 133 -10.45 6.93 -0.85
C GLU A 133 -9.01 6.45 -0.66
N ILE A 134 -8.13 7.35 -0.32
CA ILE A 134 -6.68 7.08 -0.20
C ILE A 134 -6.33 6.80 1.26
N VAL A 135 -5.73 5.66 1.49
CA VAL A 135 -5.11 5.30 2.77
C VAL A 135 -3.63 5.04 2.53
N PHE A 136 -2.78 5.85 3.15
CA PHE A 136 -1.33 5.62 3.05
C PHE A 136 -0.91 4.45 3.92
N VAL A 137 0.03 3.65 3.42
CA VAL A 137 0.69 2.57 4.17
C VAL A 137 2.16 2.92 4.30
N MET A 138 2.64 3.05 5.51
CA MET A 138 4.04 3.36 5.80
C MET A 138 4.59 2.46 6.90
N SER A 139 5.91 2.37 6.98
CA SER A 139 6.61 1.74 8.10
C SER A 139 7.26 2.80 8.96
N GLN A 140 7.38 2.53 10.25
CA GLN A 140 8.05 3.45 11.16
C GLN A 140 9.53 3.63 10.78
N GLY A 141 10.28 2.54 10.60
CA GLY A 141 11.72 2.60 10.41
C GLY A 141 12.43 3.14 11.66
N THR A 142 13.32 4.12 11.48
CA THR A 142 14.06 4.81 12.57
C THR A 142 13.39 6.10 13.03
N ASP A 143 12.23 6.45 12.49
CA ASP A 143 11.59 7.73 12.75
C ASP A 143 11.10 7.84 14.21
N THR A 144 11.28 9.04 14.78
CA THR A 144 10.54 9.48 15.96
C THR A 144 9.09 9.80 15.59
N PRO A 145 8.19 9.99 16.58
CA PRO A 145 6.81 10.42 16.28
C PRO A 145 6.73 11.68 15.43
N GLU A 146 7.59 12.66 15.70
CA GLU A 146 7.64 13.94 14.98
C GLU A 146 8.09 13.75 13.53
N GLN A 147 9.16 12.98 13.30
CA GLN A 147 9.67 12.66 11.96
C GLN A 147 8.65 11.86 11.15
N LEU A 148 7.94 10.93 11.80
CA LEU A 148 6.89 10.15 11.16
C LEU A 148 5.73 11.06 10.71
N ASN A 149 5.31 12.00 11.56
CA ASN A 149 4.27 12.98 11.23
C ASN A 149 4.71 13.92 10.10
N GLU A 150 5.95 14.39 10.11
CA GLU A 150 6.50 15.19 9.01
C GLU A 150 6.46 14.40 7.68
N ARG A 151 6.84 13.12 7.70
CA ARG A 151 6.79 12.26 6.52
C ARG A 151 5.36 12.00 6.04
N ILE A 152 4.38 11.90 6.96
CA ILE A 152 2.95 11.84 6.61
C ILE A 152 2.54 13.10 5.86
N GLU A 153 2.90 14.28 6.35
CA GLU A 153 2.58 15.55 5.71
C GLU A 153 3.24 15.72 4.34
N LEU A 154 4.51 15.36 4.20
CA LEU A 154 5.20 15.37 2.92
C LEU A 154 4.51 14.46 1.90
N THR A 155 4.10 13.26 2.33
CA THR A 155 3.35 12.33 1.49
C THR A 155 1.99 12.92 1.11
N ARG A 156 1.23 13.43 2.07
CA ARG A 156 -0.06 14.09 1.83
C ARG A 156 0.05 15.21 0.80
N ASN A 157 1.08 16.05 0.93
CA ASN A 157 1.30 17.18 0.03
C ASN A 157 1.57 16.72 -1.40
N SER A 158 2.26 15.60 -1.60
CA SER A 158 2.50 15.03 -2.93
C SER A 158 1.23 14.46 -3.60
N PHE A 159 0.15 14.27 -2.83
CA PHE A 159 -1.16 13.84 -3.30
C PHE A 159 -2.22 14.97 -3.26
N GLY A 160 -1.81 16.22 -3.36
CA GLY A 160 -2.72 17.37 -3.42
C GLY A 160 -2.98 18.06 -2.07
N GLY A 161 -2.33 17.61 -1.01
CA GLY A 161 -2.34 18.25 0.31
C GLY A 161 -3.72 18.24 0.98
N ALA A 162 -3.95 19.24 1.82
CA ALA A 162 -5.20 19.38 2.58
C ALA A 162 -6.45 19.58 1.71
N LYS A 163 -6.28 19.98 0.46
CA LYS A 163 -7.40 20.17 -0.48
C LYS A 163 -7.92 18.84 -1.04
N ASN A 164 -7.13 17.78 -0.97
CA ASN A 164 -7.56 16.47 -1.42
C ASN A 164 -8.33 15.76 -0.30
N THR A 165 -9.64 15.86 -0.33
CA THR A 165 -10.54 15.24 0.65
C THR A 165 -10.65 13.72 0.51
N SER A 166 -10.12 13.14 -0.57
CA SER A 166 -10.07 11.68 -0.75
C SER A 166 -9.02 11.01 0.13
N ILE A 167 -8.08 11.77 0.71
CA ILE A 167 -7.08 11.22 1.64
C ILE A 167 -7.73 11.04 3.00
N THR A 168 -7.99 9.80 3.39
CA THR A 168 -8.78 9.46 4.60
C THR A 168 -7.93 9.10 5.80
N GLY A 169 -6.68 8.68 5.61
CA GLY A 169 -5.81 8.35 6.74
C GLY A 169 -4.54 7.60 6.38
N VAL A 170 -3.89 7.10 7.41
CA VAL A 170 -2.63 6.35 7.32
C VAL A 170 -2.67 5.09 8.19
N ILE A 171 -2.04 4.02 7.71
CA ILE A 171 -1.72 2.83 8.48
C ILE A 171 -0.21 2.79 8.66
N VAL A 172 0.23 2.81 9.93
CA VAL A 172 1.65 2.67 10.29
C VAL A 172 1.92 1.21 10.59
N ASN A 173 2.67 0.56 9.74
CA ASN A 173 3.07 -0.84 9.89
C ASN A 173 4.48 -0.96 10.48
N LYS A 174 4.83 -2.13 10.99
CA LYS A 174 6.13 -2.43 11.59
C LYS A 174 6.49 -1.46 12.72
N LEU A 175 5.50 -1.13 13.53
CA LEU A 175 5.72 -0.26 14.68
C LEU A 175 6.65 -0.95 15.68
N ASN A 176 7.64 -0.23 16.18
CA ASN A 176 8.66 -0.72 17.12
C ASN A 176 9.50 -1.89 16.59
N ALA A 177 9.60 -2.03 15.26
CA ALA A 177 10.43 -3.04 14.65
C ALA A 177 11.92 -2.74 14.89
N PRO A 178 12.75 -3.76 15.08
CA PRO A 178 14.20 -3.59 15.06
C PRO A 178 14.65 -3.25 13.65
N VAL A 179 15.52 -2.27 13.52
CA VAL A 179 16.04 -1.81 12.23
C VAL A 179 17.57 -1.81 12.23
N ASP A 180 18.16 -2.04 11.06
CA ASP A 180 19.60 -1.91 10.86
C ASP A 180 20.04 -0.43 10.75
N ASP A 181 21.35 -0.20 10.59
CA ASP A 181 21.92 1.15 10.45
C ASP A 181 21.40 1.91 9.21
N GLN A 182 20.77 1.21 8.26
CA GLN A 182 20.12 1.81 7.09
C GLN A 182 18.61 2.01 7.27
N GLY A 183 18.09 1.79 8.48
CA GLY A 183 16.65 1.92 8.79
C GLY A 183 15.77 0.80 8.22
N ARG A 184 16.35 -0.32 7.74
CA ARG A 184 15.61 -1.44 7.21
C ARG A 184 15.22 -2.38 8.34
N THR A 185 13.95 -2.82 8.35
CA THR A 185 13.49 -3.83 9.29
C THR A 185 14.28 -5.14 9.12
N ARG A 186 14.80 -5.67 10.19
CA ARG A 186 15.53 -6.95 10.19
C ARG A 186 14.56 -8.11 10.36
N PRO A 187 14.48 -9.01 9.37
CA PRO A 187 13.60 -10.18 9.46
C PRO A 187 14.21 -11.31 10.30
N ASP A 188 15.52 -11.27 10.55
CA ASP A 188 16.21 -12.31 11.29
C ASP A 188 16.09 -12.07 12.81
N LEU A 189 15.22 -12.86 13.42
CA LEU A 189 14.98 -12.80 14.86
C LEU A 189 16.18 -13.26 15.69
N SER A 190 17.08 -14.07 15.13
CA SER A 190 18.28 -14.54 15.85
C SER A 190 19.20 -13.39 16.23
N GLU A 191 19.28 -12.37 15.41
CA GLU A 191 20.10 -11.18 15.65
C GLU A 191 19.48 -10.22 16.69
N ILE A 192 18.19 -10.36 17.02
CA ILE A 192 17.53 -9.54 18.05
C ILE A 192 17.92 -10.02 19.47
N PHE A 193 18.20 -11.30 19.60
CA PHE A 193 18.57 -11.93 20.88
C PHE A 193 20.07 -12.03 21.11
N ASP A 194 20.88 -11.59 20.13
CA ASP A 194 22.33 -11.50 20.28
C ASP A 194 22.70 -10.13 20.88
N ASP A 195 23.36 -10.10 22.04
CA ASP A 195 23.85 -8.88 22.69
C ASP A 195 24.81 -8.06 21.81
N SER A 196 25.35 -8.68 20.73
CA SER A 196 26.18 -8.02 19.73
C SER A 196 25.35 -7.30 18.64
N SER A 197 24.02 -7.45 18.63
CA SER A 197 23.18 -6.89 17.56
C SER A 197 23.15 -5.36 17.61
N LYS A 198 23.47 -4.72 16.51
CA LYS A 198 23.40 -3.27 16.32
C LYS A 198 21.99 -2.79 15.95
N ALA A 199 20.97 -3.61 16.20
CA ALA A 199 19.61 -3.25 15.87
C ALA A 199 19.11 -2.11 16.77
N LYS A 200 18.57 -1.06 16.16
CA LYS A 200 17.96 0.06 16.86
C LYS A 200 16.45 -0.15 16.94
N ILE A 201 15.87 0.08 18.12
CA ILE A 201 14.44 0.09 18.30
C ILE A 201 14.04 1.47 18.82
N VAL A 202 13.30 2.22 18.01
CA VAL A 202 12.66 3.48 18.43
C VAL A 202 11.25 3.14 18.91
N LYS A 203 11.03 3.17 20.22
CA LYS A 203 9.71 2.85 20.79
C LYS A 203 8.76 4.04 20.63
N ILE A 204 7.61 3.78 20.02
CA ILE A 204 6.52 4.74 19.85
C ILE A 204 5.26 4.15 20.45
N ASP A 205 4.58 4.94 21.27
CA ASP A 205 3.21 4.64 21.71
C ASP A 205 2.24 5.01 20.59
N PRO A 206 1.37 4.08 20.12
CA PRO A 206 0.36 4.37 19.12
C PRO A 206 -0.51 5.60 19.43
N ALA A 207 -0.79 5.88 20.70
CA ALA A 207 -1.55 7.06 21.11
C ALA A 207 -0.83 8.38 20.83
N GLN A 208 0.49 8.39 20.81
CA GLN A 208 1.29 9.58 20.48
C GLN A 208 1.22 9.89 18.98
N LEU A 209 1.16 8.86 18.11
CA LEU A 209 1.03 9.05 16.67
C LEU A 209 -0.25 9.80 16.32
N GLN A 210 -1.38 9.42 16.94
CA GLN A 210 -2.66 10.07 16.65
C GLN A 210 -2.69 11.53 17.10
N LYS A 211 -2.04 11.88 18.20
CA LYS A 211 -2.03 13.26 18.74
C LYS A 211 -1.25 14.24 17.86
N GLY A 212 -0.18 13.78 17.20
CA GLY A 212 0.67 14.63 16.38
C GLY A 212 0.31 14.64 14.88
N SER A 213 -0.49 13.67 14.43
CA SER A 213 -0.80 13.52 13.01
C SER A 213 -1.97 14.40 12.58
N THR A 214 -1.82 15.05 11.44
CA THR A 214 -2.90 15.81 10.77
C THR A 214 -3.84 14.91 9.99
N LEU A 215 -3.44 13.65 9.72
CA LEU A 215 -4.29 12.60 9.17
C LEU A 215 -4.70 11.60 10.25
N PRO A 216 -5.91 11.04 10.17
CA PRO A 216 -6.29 9.94 11.05
C PRO A 216 -5.33 8.76 10.93
N VAL A 217 -4.80 8.28 12.06
CA VAL A 217 -4.05 7.01 12.10
C VAL A 217 -5.08 5.88 12.24
N LEU A 218 -5.38 5.24 11.10
CA LEU A 218 -6.40 4.19 11.03
C LEU A 218 -5.94 2.86 11.64
N GLY A 219 -4.65 2.68 11.76
CA GLY A 219 -4.06 1.49 12.35
C GLY A 219 -2.57 1.67 12.63
N ALA A 220 -2.13 1.09 13.74
CA ALA A 220 -0.73 0.96 14.11
C ALA A 220 -0.45 -0.54 14.33
N VAL A 221 0.28 -1.14 13.40
CA VAL A 221 0.54 -2.59 13.40
C VAL A 221 1.95 -2.83 13.96
N PRO A 222 2.07 -3.47 15.12
CA PRO A 222 3.37 -3.76 15.71
C PRO A 222 4.14 -4.80 14.88
N TRP A 223 5.43 -4.83 15.12
CA TRP A 223 6.31 -5.86 14.54
C TRP A 223 6.10 -7.23 15.19
#